data_f92b89b9d5b66d6e24ed06afc8b01f45
#
_entry.id   f92b89b9d5b66d6e24ed06afc8b01f45
#
_cell.length_a   1.000
_cell.length_b   1.000
_cell.length_c   1.000
_cell.angle_alpha   90.00
_cell.angle_beta   90.00
_cell.angle_gamma   90.00
#
_symmetry.space_group_name_H-M   'P 1'
#
loop_
_entity.id
_entity.type
_entity.pdbx_description
1 polymer ?
#
loop_
_entity_poly.entity_id
_entity_poly.type
_entity_poly.pdbx_seq_one_letter_code
_entity_poly.pdbx_strand_id
1 'polypeptide(L)'
;VSGSGARWEKAAEAYATGEHKSGRELELVVEFAAPTGTERALDIGTGAGHTALALAPRVSDVVLTDPVDAMLAAARRLFQTAGLWNAQFVRAGAEQLPFPKASFDIVTTRLAAHHFDDVALAMREVARVLRPGGIFIFIDTTAPEEPESAAYQDEVETLRDPTHRRIYTQREWIAFCEEAGLRTEKTEVVRKAHDFEPWLERGGEDAATLQRVRQRFLDAPASAIRDLEIVVTDGRVRSFTDRKLVLAARR
;
A
#
# COMPACT_ATOMS: atom_id res chain seq x y z
N VAL A 1 1.13 -10.46 -17.55
CA VAL A 1 2.05 -10.51 -16.37
C VAL A 1 3.53 -10.43 -16.76
N SER A 2 3.97 -9.79 -17.85
CA SER A 2 5.36 -9.94 -18.29
C SER A 2 6.29 -8.75 -18.08
N GLY A 3 5.81 -7.60 -17.63
CA GLY A 3 6.67 -6.42 -17.40
C GLY A 3 6.80 -6.00 -15.91
N SER A 4 5.75 -6.15 -15.15
CA SER A 4 5.71 -5.72 -13.73
C SER A 4 6.55 -6.61 -12.80
N GLY A 5 6.57 -7.93 -13.03
CA GLY A 5 7.33 -8.87 -12.18
C GLY A 5 8.83 -8.58 -12.15
N ALA A 6 9.46 -8.32 -13.30
CA ALA A 6 10.91 -8.08 -13.40
C ALA A 6 11.35 -6.78 -12.68
N ARG A 7 10.48 -5.74 -12.62
CA ARG A 7 10.71 -4.53 -11.85
C ARG A 7 10.75 -4.81 -10.36
N TRP A 8 9.73 -5.50 -9.86
CA TRP A 8 9.59 -5.84 -8.46
C TRP A 8 10.67 -6.81 -7.97
N GLU A 9 11.16 -7.70 -8.86
CA GLU A 9 12.33 -8.55 -8.57
C GLU A 9 13.59 -7.73 -8.26
N LYS A 10 13.83 -6.65 -9.00
CA LYS A 10 14.97 -5.73 -8.74
C LYS A 10 14.75 -4.86 -7.51
N ALA A 11 13.52 -4.46 -7.25
CA ALA A 11 13.17 -3.57 -6.16
C ALA A 11 13.08 -4.26 -4.79
N ALA A 12 12.92 -5.60 -4.73
CA ALA A 12 12.63 -6.34 -3.51
C ALA A 12 13.63 -6.07 -2.36
N GLU A 13 14.92 -5.92 -2.66
CA GLU A 13 15.96 -5.65 -1.65
C GLU A 13 15.91 -4.20 -1.15
N ALA A 14 15.64 -3.25 -2.03
CA ALA A 14 15.45 -1.85 -1.66
C ALA A 14 14.20 -1.66 -0.78
N TYR A 15 13.11 -2.37 -1.07
CA TYR A 15 11.91 -2.38 -0.24
C TYR A 15 12.14 -3.02 1.13
N ALA A 16 12.99 -4.05 1.23
CA ALA A 16 13.34 -4.68 2.50
C ALA A 16 14.13 -3.74 3.43
N THR A 17 14.90 -2.79 2.88
CA THR A 17 15.79 -1.90 3.64
C THR A 17 15.31 -0.46 3.75
N GLY A 18 14.31 -0.04 2.97
CA GLY A 18 13.85 1.34 2.79
C GLY A 18 12.93 1.90 3.90
N GLU A 19 12.29 3.04 3.59
CA GLU A 19 11.42 3.83 4.49
C GLU A 19 10.15 3.11 4.94
N HIS A 20 9.79 1.99 4.30
CA HIS A 20 8.57 1.22 4.61
C HIS A 20 8.61 0.48 5.95
N LYS A 21 9.76 0.50 6.65
CA LYS A 21 9.98 -0.19 7.93
C LYS A 21 9.28 0.44 9.12
N SER A 22 8.99 1.73 9.05
CA SER A 22 8.45 2.51 10.15
C SER A 22 7.59 3.64 9.61
N GLY A 23 6.74 4.17 10.45
CA GLY A 23 5.87 5.29 10.14
C GLY A 23 4.57 5.19 10.92
N ARG A 24 3.90 6.32 11.10
CA ARG A 24 2.62 6.38 11.84
C ARG A 24 1.58 5.44 11.24
N GLU A 25 1.56 5.31 9.91
CA GLU A 25 0.64 4.40 9.23
C GLU A 25 0.85 2.93 9.63
N LEU A 26 2.08 2.50 9.89
CA LEU A 26 2.37 1.13 10.33
C LEU A 26 1.97 0.89 11.80
N GLU A 27 2.15 1.91 12.66
CA GLU A 27 1.66 1.85 14.05
C GLU A 27 0.15 1.72 14.09
N LEU A 28 -0.57 2.46 13.22
CA LEU A 28 -2.01 2.43 13.10
C LEU A 28 -2.54 1.05 12.65
N VAL A 29 -1.77 0.25 11.91
CA VAL A 29 -2.17 -1.15 11.64
C VAL A 29 -2.42 -1.90 12.92
N VAL A 30 -1.46 -1.86 13.84
CA VAL A 30 -1.55 -2.59 15.12
C VAL A 30 -2.61 -1.97 16.03
N GLU A 31 -2.67 -0.64 16.09
CA GLU A 31 -3.65 0.10 16.90
C GLU A 31 -5.09 -0.21 16.46
N PHE A 32 -5.37 -0.20 15.14
CA PHE A 32 -6.71 -0.42 14.62
C PHE A 32 -7.10 -1.90 14.63
N ALA A 33 -6.16 -2.79 14.33
CA ALA A 33 -6.40 -4.24 14.41
C ALA A 33 -6.62 -4.72 15.84
N ALA A 34 -5.99 -4.06 16.83
CA ALA A 34 -6.05 -4.37 18.27
C ALA A 34 -5.95 -5.88 18.57
N PRO A 35 -4.91 -6.59 18.07
CA PRO A 35 -4.81 -8.04 18.20
C PRO A 35 -4.65 -8.48 19.66
N THR A 36 -5.23 -9.63 20.01
CA THR A 36 -5.24 -10.21 21.37
C THR A 36 -4.30 -11.40 21.53
N GLY A 37 -3.68 -11.86 20.44
CA GLY A 37 -2.72 -12.98 20.43
C GLY A 37 -3.27 -14.27 19.84
N THR A 38 -4.56 -14.36 19.58
CA THR A 38 -5.22 -15.60 19.10
C THR A 38 -5.65 -15.54 17.62
N GLU A 39 -5.57 -14.38 17.02
CA GLU A 39 -6.04 -14.12 15.68
C GLU A 39 -5.16 -14.79 14.63
N ARG A 40 -5.78 -15.18 13.53
CA ARG A 40 -5.12 -15.53 12.28
C ARG A 40 -5.18 -14.34 11.33
N ALA A 41 -4.02 -13.82 10.95
CA ALA A 41 -3.90 -12.65 10.09
C ALA A 41 -3.53 -13.01 8.65
N LEU A 42 -3.95 -12.17 7.69
CA LEU A 42 -3.55 -12.20 6.29
C LEU A 42 -3.04 -10.82 5.88
N ASP A 43 -1.86 -10.75 5.25
CA ASP A 43 -1.32 -9.52 4.65
C ASP A 43 -1.27 -9.68 3.12
N ILE A 44 -2.04 -8.85 2.40
CA ILE A 44 -2.23 -8.91 0.94
C ILE A 44 -1.31 -7.89 0.28
N GLY A 45 -0.56 -8.32 -0.77
CA GLY A 45 0.44 -7.48 -1.40
C GLY A 45 1.54 -7.11 -0.41
N THR A 46 2.02 -8.11 0.32
CA THR A 46 2.89 -7.92 1.52
C THR A 46 4.23 -7.26 1.20
N GLY A 47 4.68 -7.31 -0.08
CA GLY A 47 6.00 -6.84 -0.47
C GLY A 47 7.09 -7.49 0.38
N ALA A 48 7.96 -6.69 0.98
CA ALA A 48 9.03 -7.18 1.86
C ALA A 48 8.55 -7.61 3.27
N GLY A 49 7.24 -7.55 3.58
CA GLY A 49 6.67 -8.15 4.79
C GLY A 49 6.59 -7.26 6.03
N HIS A 50 6.78 -5.95 5.91
CA HIS A 50 6.84 -5.06 7.09
C HIS A 50 5.53 -4.96 7.88
N THR A 51 4.38 -4.97 7.20
CA THR A 51 3.06 -4.95 7.83
C THR A 51 2.80 -6.24 8.61
N ALA A 52 3.04 -7.38 7.96
CA ALA A 52 2.94 -8.68 8.58
C ALA A 52 3.92 -8.83 9.77
N LEU A 53 5.15 -8.30 9.64
CA LEU A 53 6.15 -8.31 10.72
C LEU A 53 5.67 -7.55 11.96
N ALA A 54 4.98 -6.42 11.78
CA ALA A 54 4.44 -5.65 12.90
C ALA A 54 3.31 -6.39 13.63
N LEU A 55 2.53 -7.21 12.92
CA LEU A 55 1.44 -8.03 13.48
C LEU A 55 1.93 -9.34 14.09
N ALA A 56 2.91 -10.00 13.48
CA ALA A 56 3.32 -11.37 13.82
C ALA A 56 3.58 -11.61 15.32
N PRO A 57 4.21 -10.72 16.12
CA PRO A 57 4.40 -10.92 17.55
C PRO A 57 3.11 -10.88 18.38
N ARG A 58 1.97 -10.49 17.76
CA ARG A 58 0.70 -10.17 18.43
C ARG A 58 -0.48 -11.01 17.95
N VAL A 59 -0.23 -11.98 17.07
CA VAL A 59 -1.24 -12.89 16.50
C VAL A 59 -0.76 -14.33 16.60
N SER A 60 -1.67 -15.28 16.45
CA SER A 60 -1.30 -16.70 16.47
C SER A 60 -0.44 -17.09 15.27
N ASP A 61 -0.87 -16.68 14.08
CA ASP A 61 -0.14 -16.86 12.83
C ASP A 61 -0.49 -15.77 11.82
N VAL A 62 0.42 -15.50 10.89
CA VAL A 62 0.22 -14.57 9.80
C VAL A 62 0.55 -15.22 8.45
N VAL A 63 -0.35 -15.05 7.49
CA VAL A 63 -0.14 -15.44 6.10
C VAL A 63 0.21 -14.21 5.29
N LEU A 64 1.29 -14.28 4.52
CA LEU A 64 1.74 -13.21 3.63
C LEU A 64 1.47 -13.63 2.19
N THR A 65 0.78 -12.78 1.42
CA THR A 65 0.57 -13.00 -0.01
C THR A 65 1.17 -11.89 -0.85
N ASP A 66 1.78 -12.29 -1.96
CA ASP A 66 2.29 -11.39 -2.99
C ASP A 66 2.35 -12.14 -4.32
N PRO A 67 2.05 -11.52 -5.48
CA PRO A 67 2.19 -12.18 -6.78
C PRO A 67 3.65 -12.36 -7.22
N VAL A 68 4.62 -11.68 -6.54
CA VAL A 68 6.04 -11.65 -6.90
C VAL A 68 6.86 -12.51 -5.92
N ASP A 69 7.44 -13.60 -6.44
CA ASP A 69 8.22 -14.54 -5.62
C ASP A 69 9.44 -13.89 -4.93
N ALA A 70 10.07 -12.91 -5.56
CA ALA A 70 11.19 -12.17 -4.97
C ALA A 70 10.78 -11.36 -3.73
N MET A 71 9.56 -10.80 -3.70
CA MET A 71 8.99 -10.13 -2.53
C MET A 71 8.76 -11.11 -1.39
N LEU A 72 8.16 -12.26 -1.67
CA LEU A 72 7.98 -13.31 -0.66
C LEU A 72 9.31 -13.84 -0.13
N ALA A 73 10.34 -13.95 -0.98
CA ALA A 73 11.68 -14.33 -0.55
C ALA A 73 12.31 -13.26 0.37
N ALA A 74 12.13 -11.97 0.07
CA ALA A 74 12.59 -10.87 0.92
C ALA A 74 11.85 -10.88 2.28
N ALA A 75 10.53 -11.03 2.26
CA ALA A 75 9.72 -11.14 3.48
C ALA A 75 10.15 -12.33 4.35
N ARG A 76 10.42 -13.49 3.74
CA ARG A 76 10.91 -14.66 4.46
C ARG A 76 12.25 -14.41 5.15
N ARG A 77 13.20 -13.75 4.47
CA ARG A 77 14.49 -13.35 5.07
C ARG A 77 14.28 -12.37 6.24
N LEU A 78 13.37 -11.41 6.09
CA LEU A 78 13.04 -10.45 7.13
C LEU A 78 12.51 -11.15 8.39
N PHE A 79 11.59 -12.10 8.25
CA PHE A 79 11.03 -12.88 9.36
C PHE A 79 12.09 -13.76 10.03
N GLN A 80 12.95 -14.43 9.26
CA GLN A 80 14.08 -15.21 9.77
C GLN A 80 15.04 -14.35 10.61
N THR A 81 15.39 -13.16 10.10
CA THR A 81 16.25 -12.21 10.81
C THR A 81 15.62 -11.70 12.11
N ALA A 82 14.29 -11.54 12.11
CA ALA A 82 13.53 -11.16 13.31
C ALA A 82 13.28 -12.33 14.30
N GLY A 83 13.64 -13.56 13.94
CA GLY A 83 13.41 -14.74 14.76
C GLY A 83 11.93 -15.11 14.89
N LEU A 84 11.10 -14.76 13.90
CA LEU A 84 9.67 -15.06 13.87
C LEU A 84 9.37 -16.25 12.96
N TRP A 85 8.62 -17.22 13.48
CA TRP A 85 8.37 -18.50 12.79
C TRP A 85 6.88 -18.80 12.59
N ASN A 86 6.00 -17.89 13.02
CA ASN A 86 4.55 -18.01 12.89
C ASN A 86 4.03 -17.38 11.58
N ALA A 87 4.76 -17.55 10.48
CA ALA A 87 4.44 -16.97 9.19
C ALA A 87 4.36 -18.00 8.07
N GLN A 88 3.39 -17.87 7.18
CA GLN A 88 3.24 -18.62 5.94
C GLN A 88 3.35 -17.66 4.75
N PHE A 89 3.99 -18.10 3.67
CA PHE A 89 4.22 -17.28 2.47
C PHE A 89 3.58 -17.97 1.27
N VAL A 90 2.59 -17.32 0.67
CA VAL A 90 1.76 -17.88 -0.39
C VAL A 90 1.76 -16.93 -1.59
N ARG A 91 2.08 -17.44 -2.77
CA ARG A 91 1.99 -16.66 -4.00
C ARG A 91 0.54 -16.51 -4.41
N ALA A 92 0.01 -15.27 -4.38
CA ALA A 92 -1.35 -14.94 -4.79
C ALA A 92 -1.49 -13.46 -5.11
N GLY A 93 -2.37 -13.13 -6.06
CA GLY A 93 -2.89 -11.78 -6.27
C GLY A 93 -4.09 -11.51 -5.36
N ALA A 94 -4.43 -10.23 -5.19
CA ALA A 94 -5.51 -9.80 -4.31
C ALA A 94 -6.89 -10.22 -4.83
N GLU A 95 -7.05 -10.33 -6.15
CA GLU A 95 -8.31 -10.64 -6.84
C GLU A 95 -8.66 -12.13 -6.79
N GLN A 96 -7.73 -12.99 -6.37
CA GLN A 96 -7.95 -14.44 -6.29
C GLN A 96 -7.14 -15.04 -5.14
N LEU A 97 -7.69 -15.00 -3.94
CA LEU A 97 -7.04 -15.52 -2.74
C LEU A 97 -7.30 -17.04 -2.60
N PRO A 98 -6.25 -17.89 -2.50
CA PRO A 98 -6.37 -19.35 -2.45
C PRO A 98 -6.77 -19.85 -1.05
N PHE A 99 -7.67 -19.14 -0.37
CA PHE A 99 -8.12 -19.47 0.98
C PHE A 99 -9.63 -19.70 1.01
N PRO A 100 -10.12 -20.59 1.89
CA PRO A 100 -11.56 -20.75 2.12
C PRO A 100 -12.21 -19.46 2.64
N LYS A 101 -13.52 -19.36 2.51
CA LYS A 101 -14.34 -18.32 3.14
C LYS A 101 -14.13 -18.36 4.68
N ALA A 102 -14.10 -17.19 5.30
CA ALA A 102 -14.02 -17.03 6.75
C ALA A 102 -12.79 -17.73 7.38
N SER A 103 -11.61 -17.52 6.79
CA SER A 103 -10.33 -18.11 7.21
C SER A 103 -9.52 -17.22 8.15
N PHE A 104 -9.77 -15.90 8.15
CA PHE A 104 -8.93 -14.92 8.86
C PHE A 104 -9.75 -14.01 9.77
N ASP A 105 -9.14 -13.62 10.88
CA ASP A 105 -9.70 -12.67 11.83
C ASP A 105 -9.29 -11.24 11.49
N ILE A 106 -8.05 -11.08 10.97
CA ILE A 106 -7.47 -9.81 10.54
C ILE A 106 -7.01 -9.97 9.10
N VAL A 107 -7.35 -9.01 8.24
CA VAL A 107 -6.79 -8.88 6.89
C VAL A 107 -6.18 -7.50 6.76
N THR A 108 -4.98 -7.40 6.19
CA THR A 108 -4.30 -6.12 5.93
C THR A 108 -3.88 -6.01 4.48
N THR A 109 -3.82 -4.78 3.97
CA THR A 109 -3.09 -4.41 2.76
C THR A 109 -2.52 -3.02 2.94
N ARG A 110 -1.26 -2.81 2.57
CA ARG A 110 -0.59 -1.53 2.74
C ARG A 110 0.27 -1.17 1.54
N LEU A 111 -0.05 -0.03 0.92
CA LEU A 111 0.68 0.54 -0.22
C LEU A 111 0.80 -0.47 -1.39
N ALA A 112 -0.28 -1.16 -1.68
CA ALA A 112 -0.36 -2.18 -2.71
C ALA A 112 -1.61 -2.08 -3.60
N ALA A 113 -2.71 -1.54 -3.06
CA ALA A 113 -4.00 -1.58 -3.74
C ALA A 113 -4.07 -0.67 -4.98
N HIS A 114 -3.22 0.35 -5.05
CA HIS A 114 -3.06 1.18 -6.26
C HIS A 114 -2.43 0.43 -7.45
N HIS A 115 -1.99 -0.82 -7.25
CA HIS A 115 -1.52 -1.73 -8.30
C HIS A 115 -2.54 -2.80 -8.69
N PHE A 116 -3.67 -2.92 -7.97
CA PHE A 116 -4.67 -3.95 -8.26
C PHE A 116 -5.34 -3.71 -9.60
N ASP A 117 -5.55 -4.78 -10.37
CA ASP A 117 -6.22 -4.71 -11.67
C ASP A 117 -7.74 -4.49 -11.51
N ASP A 118 -8.35 -5.12 -10.47
CA ASP A 118 -9.76 -4.97 -10.12
C ASP A 118 -9.92 -4.81 -8.59
N VAL A 119 -9.94 -3.56 -8.14
CA VAL A 119 -10.10 -3.22 -6.71
C VAL A 119 -11.43 -3.76 -6.14
N ALA A 120 -12.52 -3.69 -6.90
CA ALA A 120 -13.81 -4.17 -6.42
C ALA A 120 -13.80 -5.69 -6.20
N LEU A 121 -13.13 -6.44 -7.09
CA LEU A 121 -12.94 -7.88 -6.91
C LEU A 121 -12.04 -8.18 -5.71
N ALA A 122 -10.94 -7.44 -5.55
CA ALA A 122 -10.05 -7.59 -4.40
C ALA A 122 -10.79 -7.34 -3.06
N MET A 123 -11.62 -6.30 -2.97
CA MET A 123 -12.43 -6.04 -1.76
C MET A 123 -13.45 -7.14 -1.50
N ARG A 124 -14.06 -7.72 -2.53
CA ARG A 124 -14.94 -8.91 -2.37
C ARG A 124 -14.17 -10.13 -1.85
N GLU A 125 -12.95 -10.36 -2.31
CA GLU A 125 -12.08 -11.42 -1.81
C GLU A 125 -11.69 -11.19 -0.34
N VAL A 126 -11.33 -9.95 0.03
CA VAL A 126 -11.10 -9.56 1.43
C VAL A 126 -12.32 -9.91 2.29
N ALA A 127 -13.51 -9.47 1.89
CA ALA A 127 -14.75 -9.79 2.61
C ALA A 127 -15.02 -11.29 2.66
N ARG A 128 -14.72 -12.03 1.59
CA ARG A 128 -14.93 -13.48 1.55
C ARG A 128 -14.05 -14.23 2.55
N VAL A 129 -12.77 -13.88 2.62
CA VAL A 129 -11.81 -14.59 3.47
C VAL A 129 -11.86 -14.17 4.93
N LEU A 130 -12.33 -12.96 5.24
CA LEU A 130 -12.59 -12.53 6.63
C LEU A 130 -13.69 -13.36 7.27
N ARG A 131 -13.55 -13.65 8.57
CA ARG A 131 -14.62 -14.19 9.42
C ARG A 131 -15.69 -13.14 9.70
N PRO A 132 -16.92 -13.54 10.01
CA PRO A 132 -17.90 -12.62 10.58
C PRO A 132 -17.34 -11.94 11.84
N GLY A 133 -17.39 -10.61 11.89
CA GLY A 133 -16.77 -9.82 12.96
C GLY A 133 -15.25 -9.58 12.78
N GLY A 134 -14.60 -10.18 11.77
CA GLY A 134 -13.21 -9.92 11.44
C GLY A 134 -12.98 -8.50 10.93
N ILE A 135 -11.73 -8.02 11.02
CA ILE A 135 -11.36 -6.65 10.71
C ILE A 135 -10.41 -6.58 9.50
N PHE A 136 -10.69 -5.65 8.61
CA PHE A 136 -9.83 -5.26 7.49
C PHE A 136 -9.14 -3.94 7.80
N ILE A 137 -7.81 -3.91 7.70
CA ILE A 137 -7.01 -2.68 7.80
C ILE A 137 -6.42 -2.39 6.43
N PHE A 138 -6.85 -1.28 5.88
CA PHE A 138 -6.42 -0.80 4.58
C PHE A 138 -5.53 0.43 4.74
N ILE A 139 -4.40 0.47 4.04
CA ILE A 139 -3.56 1.66 3.94
C ILE A 139 -3.11 1.85 2.51
N ASP A 140 -3.43 3.00 1.95
CA ASP A 140 -2.86 3.39 0.65
C ASP A 140 -2.81 4.91 0.49
N THR A 141 -2.12 5.36 -0.55
CA THR A 141 -2.19 6.75 -0.98
C THR A 141 -3.62 7.08 -1.36
N THR A 142 -4.12 8.22 -0.88
CA THR A 142 -5.44 8.72 -1.27
C THR A 142 -5.32 10.00 -2.07
N ALA A 143 -6.11 10.09 -3.14
CA ALA A 143 -6.18 11.27 -3.98
C ALA A 143 -6.79 12.46 -3.21
N PRO A 144 -6.41 13.70 -3.53
CA PRO A 144 -7.17 14.88 -3.15
C PRO A 144 -8.62 14.78 -3.64
N GLU A 145 -9.55 15.43 -2.93
CA GLU A 145 -10.95 15.49 -3.37
C GLU A 145 -11.13 16.48 -4.55
N GLU A 146 -10.19 17.39 -4.77
CA GLU A 146 -10.17 18.30 -5.91
C GLU A 146 -9.80 17.52 -7.20
N PRO A 147 -10.68 17.48 -8.23
CA PRO A 147 -10.50 16.63 -9.41
C PRO A 147 -9.21 16.90 -10.19
N GLU A 148 -8.82 18.18 -10.34
CA GLU A 148 -7.61 18.54 -11.06
C GLU A 148 -6.36 18.08 -10.32
N SER A 149 -6.32 18.23 -9.00
CA SER A 149 -5.23 17.75 -8.15
C SER A 149 -5.15 16.23 -8.15
N ALA A 150 -6.31 15.55 -8.10
CA ALA A 150 -6.38 14.07 -8.15
C ALA A 150 -5.85 13.53 -9.48
N ALA A 151 -6.30 14.11 -10.61
CA ALA A 151 -5.83 13.72 -11.94
C ALA A 151 -4.33 13.97 -12.11
N TYR A 152 -3.83 15.10 -11.59
CA TYR A 152 -2.41 15.42 -11.60
C TYR A 152 -1.59 14.42 -10.80
N GLN A 153 -2.01 14.09 -9.59
CA GLN A 153 -1.30 13.12 -8.74
C GLN A 153 -1.26 11.73 -9.40
N ASP A 154 -2.37 11.29 -9.98
CA ASP A 154 -2.44 10.00 -10.68
C ASP A 154 -1.53 9.95 -11.91
N GLU A 155 -1.47 11.05 -12.68
CA GLU A 155 -0.58 11.20 -13.83
C GLU A 155 0.90 11.08 -13.43
N VAL A 156 1.35 11.81 -12.40
CA VAL A 156 2.76 11.78 -12.00
C VAL A 156 3.17 10.45 -11.39
N GLU A 157 2.28 9.77 -10.66
CA GLU A 157 2.55 8.42 -10.15
C GLU A 157 2.61 7.40 -11.29
N THR A 158 1.73 7.49 -12.28
CA THR A 158 1.77 6.63 -13.48
C THR A 158 3.03 6.85 -14.30
N LEU A 159 3.50 8.11 -14.43
CA LEU A 159 4.76 8.42 -15.10
C LEU A 159 5.97 7.81 -14.37
N ARG A 160 5.95 7.85 -13.04
CA ARG A 160 7.01 7.35 -12.18
C ARG A 160 6.99 5.82 -12.04
N ASP A 161 5.80 5.24 -12.06
CA ASP A 161 5.59 3.80 -11.90
C ASP A 161 4.60 3.24 -12.92
N PRO A 162 5.08 2.58 -13.98
CA PRO A 162 4.22 2.00 -15.02
C PRO A 162 3.30 0.87 -14.51
N THR A 163 3.54 0.36 -13.30
CA THR A 163 2.66 -0.64 -12.66
C THR A 163 1.53 -0.03 -11.88
N HIS A 164 1.58 1.28 -11.65
CA HIS A 164 0.51 2.04 -11.03
C HIS A 164 -0.76 1.95 -11.88
N ARG A 165 -1.92 1.76 -11.24
CA ARG A 165 -3.22 1.71 -11.91
C ARG A 165 -4.00 2.99 -11.69
N ARG A 166 -4.30 3.29 -10.43
CA ARG A 166 -5.04 4.49 -10.07
C ARG A 166 -4.92 4.81 -8.56
N ILE A 167 -4.91 6.11 -8.23
CA ILE A 167 -5.15 6.60 -6.88
C ILE A 167 -6.64 6.96 -6.76
N TYR A 168 -7.26 6.47 -5.70
CA TYR A 168 -8.66 6.75 -5.39
C TYR A 168 -8.78 7.74 -4.23
N THR A 169 -9.86 8.49 -4.20
CA THR A 169 -10.20 9.35 -3.07
C THR A 169 -10.61 8.51 -1.84
N GLN A 170 -10.57 9.11 -0.67
CA GLN A 170 -11.06 8.44 0.54
C GLN A 170 -12.51 7.96 0.39
N ARG A 171 -13.36 8.74 -0.28
CA ARG A 171 -14.76 8.39 -0.54
C ARG A 171 -14.89 7.15 -1.41
N GLU A 172 -14.09 7.04 -2.47
CA GLU A 172 -14.08 5.87 -3.35
C GLU A 172 -13.61 4.62 -2.59
N TRP A 173 -12.56 4.72 -1.75
CA TRP A 173 -12.09 3.60 -0.94
C TRP A 173 -13.15 3.09 0.05
N ILE A 174 -13.87 4.01 0.71
CA ILE A 174 -14.99 3.66 1.59
C ILE A 174 -16.09 2.96 0.79
N ALA A 175 -16.45 3.46 -0.39
CA ALA A 175 -17.47 2.85 -1.24
C ALA A 175 -17.10 1.42 -1.65
N PHE A 176 -15.86 1.16 -2.07
CA PHE A 176 -15.40 -0.19 -2.39
C PHE A 176 -15.53 -1.16 -1.21
N CYS A 177 -15.20 -0.72 -0.01
CA CYS A 177 -15.37 -1.51 1.19
C CYS A 177 -16.86 -1.83 1.45
N GLU A 178 -17.72 -0.82 1.40
CA GLU A 178 -19.16 -0.95 1.68
C GLU A 178 -19.86 -1.84 0.63
N GLU A 179 -19.54 -1.67 -0.65
CA GLU A 179 -20.06 -2.52 -1.73
C GLU A 179 -19.63 -3.99 -1.60
N ALA A 180 -18.48 -4.25 -0.99
CA ALA A 180 -18.03 -5.60 -0.66
C ALA A 180 -18.66 -6.18 0.62
N GLY A 181 -19.46 -5.39 1.35
CA GLY A 181 -20.07 -5.77 2.63
C GLY A 181 -19.17 -5.60 3.85
N LEU A 182 -18.17 -4.72 3.73
CA LEU A 182 -17.29 -4.31 4.82
C LEU A 182 -17.75 -2.95 5.35
N ARG A 183 -18.18 -2.88 6.61
CA ARG A 183 -18.63 -1.64 7.24
C ARG A 183 -17.43 -0.84 7.76
N THR A 184 -17.18 0.32 7.19
CA THR A 184 -16.10 1.21 7.65
C THR A 184 -16.42 1.71 9.08
N GLU A 185 -15.48 1.51 9.99
CA GLU A 185 -15.60 1.91 11.40
C GLU A 185 -14.72 3.11 11.75
N LYS A 186 -13.53 3.19 11.13
CA LYS A 186 -12.54 4.20 11.48
C LYS A 186 -11.71 4.59 10.27
N THR A 187 -11.38 5.85 10.15
CA THR A 187 -10.44 6.37 9.16
C THR A 187 -9.50 7.39 9.80
N GLU A 188 -8.24 7.38 9.38
CA GLU A 188 -7.25 8.41 9.69
C GLU A 188 -6.48 8.74 8.43
N VAL A 189 -6.18 10.01 8.19
CA VAL A 189 -5.33 10.44 7.08
C VAL A 189 -4.00 10.90 7.64
N VAL A 190 -2.95 10.17 7.29
CA VAL A 190 -1.57 10.51 7.65
C VAL A 190 -0.94 11.29 6.51
N ARG A 191 -0.44 12.48 6.80
CA ARG A 191 0.32 13.28 5.83
C ARG A 191 1.77 12.83 5.83
N LYS A 192 2.32 12.58 4.64
CA LYS A 192 3.70 12.14 4.48
C LYS A 192 4.45 13.09 3.55
N ALA A 193 5.38 13.83 4.13
CA ALA A 193 6.31 14.64 3.36
C ALA A 193 7.39 13.76 2.72
N HIS A 194 7.74 14.08 1.49
CA HIS A 194 8.79 13.42 0.73
C HIS A 194 9.82 14.43 0.28
N ASP A 195 11.08 14.12 0.51
CA ASP A 195 12.16 14.74 -0.25
C ASP A 195 12.05 14.30 -1.72
N PHE A 196 11.96 15.26 -2.64
CA PHE A 196 11.57 14.98 -4.02
C PHE A 196 12.53 14.04 -4.76
N GLU A 197 13.83 14.33 -4.76
CA GLU A 197 14.80 13.52 -5.52
C GLU A 197 14.92 12.08 -4.99
N PRO A 198 15.04 11.83 -3.67
CA PRO A 198 15.03 10.46 -3.15
C PRO A 198 13.71 9.70 -3.46
N TRP A 199 12.57 10.39 -3.44
CA TRP A 199 11.30 9.78 -3.81
C TRP A 199 11.27 9.42 -5.30
N LEU A 200 11.73 10.32 -6.15
CA LEU A 200 11.74 10.14 -7.60
C LEU A 200 12.65 8.97 -8.02
N GLU A 201 13.86 8.90 -7.48
CA GLU A 201 14.87 7.88 -7.84
C GLU A 201 14.45 6.46 -7.39
N ARG A 202 13.65 6.34 -6.35
CA ARG A 202 13.11 5.03 -5.91
C ARG A 202 12.25 4.32 -6.96
N GLY A 203 11.69 5.05 -7.91
CA GLY A 203 10.96 4.47 -9.04
C GLY A 203 11.83 3.56 -9.91
N GLY A 204 13.13 3.79 -9.93
CA GLY A 204 14.08 2.97 -10.71
C GLY A 204 13.95 3.17 -12.23
N GLU A 205 13.31 4.26 -12.66
CA GLU A 205 13.09 4.60 -14.07
C GLU A 205 14.35 5.17 -14.73
N ASP A 206 14.35 5.23 -16.06
CA ASP A 206 15.42 5.82 -16.83
C ASP A 206 15.50 7.36 -16.67
N ALA A 207 16.65 7.93 -17.02
CA ALA A 207 16.90 9.37 -16.87
C ALA A 207 15.90 10.25 -17.64
N ALA A 208 15.36 9.79 -18.77
CA ALA A 208 14.39 10.54 -19.55
C ALA A 208 13.03 10.59 -18.84
N THR A 209 12.62 9.48 -18.25
CA THR A 209 11.40 9.41 -17.43
C THR A 209 11.54 10.27 -16.17
N LEU A 210 12.66 10.17 -15.45
CA LEU A 210 12.92 11.02 -14.28
C LEU A 210 12.86 12.51 -14.64
N GLN A 211 13.39 12.90 -15.79
CA GLN A 211 13.34 14.29 -16.25
C GLN A 211 11.90 14.73 -16.57
N ARG A 212 11.09 13.87 -17.19
CA ARG A 212 9.67 14.16 -17.45
C ARG A 212 8.87 14.38 -16.14
N VAL A 213 9.11 13.55 -15.13
CA VAL A 213 8.46 13.71 -13.82
C VAL A 213 8.90 15.03 -13.16
N ARG A 214 10.21 15.39 -13.19
CA ARG A 214 10.68 16.68 -12.68
C ARG A 214 9.99 17.84 -13.37
N GLN A 215 9.92 17.82 -14.70
CA GLN A 215 9.26 18.88 -15.44
C GLN A 215 7.77 18.96 -15.09
N ARG A 216 7.09 17.82 -14.97
CA ARG A 216 5.67 17.78 -14.62
C ARG A 216 5.38 18.38 -13.25
N PHE A 217 6.29 18.19 -12.28
CA PHE A 217 6.20 18.84 -10.97
C PHE A 217 6.46 20.35 -11.02
N LEU A 218 7.36 20.81 -11.89
CA LEU A 218 7.58 22.25 -12.09
C LEU A 218 6.39 22.93 -12.77
N ASP A 219 5.66 22.21 -13.62
CA ASP A 219 4.47 22.66 -14.35
C ASP A 219 3.16 22.30 -13.62
N ALA A 220 3.22 22.00 -12.33
CA ALA A 220 2.06 21.60 -11.54
C ALA A 220 0.98 22.69 -11.53
N PRO A 221 -0.32 22.36 -11.68
CA PRO A 221 -1.40 23.32 -11.54
C PRO A 221 -1.49 23.86 -10.11
N ALA A 222 -2.03 25.04 -9.93
CA ALA A 222 -2.12 25.71 -8.63
C ALA A 222 -2.88 24.89 -7.57
N SER A 223 -3.88 24.13 -7.98
CA SER A 223 -4.61 23.19 -7.14
C SER A 223 -3.69 22.10 -6.59
N ALA A 224 -2.88 21.44 -7.44
CA ALA A 224 -1.95 20.41 -7.04
C ALA A 224 -0.80 20.96 -6.18
N ILE A 225 -0.28 22.14 -6.47
CA ILE A 225 0.73 22.80 -5.61
C ILE A 225 0.19 22.94 -4.20
N ARG A 226 -1.05 23.40 -4.04
CA ARG A 226 -1.70 23.57 -2.74
C ARG A 226 -1.97 22.24 -2.05
N ASP A 227 -2.58 21.28 -2.77
CA ASP A 227 -3.09 20.05 -2.16
C ASP A 227 -1.98 19.02 -1.86
N LEU A 228 -0.92 19.02 -2.67
CA LEU A 228 0.29 18.21 -2.46
C LEU A 228 1.42 19.01 -1.81
N GLU A 229 1.21 20.28 -1.46
CA GLU A 229 2.20 21.13 -0.79
C GLU A 229 3.57 21.11 -1.49
N ILE A 230 3.54 21.23 -2.82
CA ILE A 230 4.76 21.18 -3.63
C ILE A 230 5.62 22.40 -3.33
N VAL A 231 6.86 22.18 -2.92
CA VAL A 231 7.84 23.24 -2.63
C VAL A 231 8.87 23.31 -3.74
N VAL A 232 8.95 24.48 -4.39
CA VAL A 232 9.95 24.79 -5.41
C VAL A 232 10.87 25.91 -4.93
N THR A 233 12.19 25.73 -4.99
CA THR A 233 13.19 26.74 -4.66
C THR A 233 14.29 26.73 -5.72
N ASP A 234 14.65 27.91 -6.22
CA ASP A 234 15.69 28.09 -7.26
C ASP A 234 15.42 27.24 -8.51
N GLY A 235 14.14 27.16 -8.95
CA GLY A 235 13.71 26.41 -10.11
C GLY A 235 13.82 24.88 -9.95
N ARG A 236 13.89 24.37 -8.73
CA ARG A 236 13.95 22.94 -8.40
C ARG A 236 12.88 22.55 -7.41
N VAL A 237 12.23 21.42 -7.66
CA VAL A 237 11.32 20.80 -6.68
C VAL A 237 12.16 20.29 -5.50
N ARG A 238 11.78 20.66 -4.29
CA ARG A 238 12.44 20.25 -3.05
C ARG A 238 11.69 19.11 -2.35
N SER A 239 10.40 19.32 -2.18
CA SER A 239 9.55 18.37 -1.47
C SER A 239 8.11 18.47 -1.93
N PHE A 240 7.34 17.46 -1.59
CA PHE A 240 5.89 17.47 -1.66
C PHE A 240 5.31 16.60 -0.54
N THR A 241 4.01 16.71 -0.29
CA THR A 241 3.31 15.93 0.74
C THR A 241 2.19 15.14 0.08
N ASP A 242 2.18 13.82 0.24
CA ASP A 242 1.04 12.99 -0.08
C ASP A 242 0.21 12.65 1.17
N ARG A 243 -0.91 11.99 0.96
CA ARG A 243 -1.81 11.57 2.04
C ARG A 243 -1.97 10.05 1.99
N LYS A 244 -1.77 9.40 3.15
CA LYS A 244 -2.04 7.97 3.32
C LYS A 244 -3.35 7.82 4.09
N LEU A 245 -4.35 7.23 3.45
CA LEU A 245 -5.56 6.82 4.15
C LEU A 245 -5.26 5.54 4.93
N VAL A 246 -5.57 5.56 6.21
CA VAL A 246 -5.67 4.37 7.05
C VAL A 246 -7.15 4.15 7.34
N LEU A 247 -7.67 2.99 6.96
CA LEU A 247 -9.08 2.65 7.10
C LEU A 247 -9.20 1.30 7.81
N ALA A 248 -10.09 1.25 8.79
CA ALA A 248 -10.53 0.00 9.41
C ALA A 248 -11.99 -0.27 9.06
N ALA A 249 -12.27 -1.45 8.53
CA ALA A 249 -13.61 -1.90 8.21
C ALA A 249 -13.86 -3.30 8.76
N ARG A 250 -15.08 -3.58 9.17
CA ARG A 250 -15.49 -4.85 9.76
C ARG A 250 -16.47 -5.59 8.86
N ARG A 251 -16.28 -6.90 8.78
CA ARG A 251 -17.19 -7.77 8.08
C ARG A 251 -18.46 -8.06 8.90
#